data_f85d080b0939cdbb7b560a8bd8236b03
#
_entry.id   f85d080b0939cdbb7b560a8bd8236b03
#
_cell.length_a   1.000
_cell.length_b   1.000
_cell.length_c   1.000
_cell.angle_alpha   90.00
_cell.angle_beta   90.00
_cell.angle_gamma   90.00
#
_symmetry.space_group_name_H-M   'P 1'
#
loop_
_entity.id
_entity.type
_entity.pdbx_description
1 polymer ?
#
loop_
_entity_poly.entity_id
_entity_poly.type
_entity_poly.pdbx_seq_one_letter_code
_entity_poly.pdbx_strand_id
1 'polypeptide(L)' 'MQKIYFVRAEWDEEAKVWVATSDDVPGLVTEAETMEILSSKLEIMMSLKYHG' A
#
# COMPACT_ATOMS: atom_id res chain seq x y z
N MET A 1 14.30 -15.27 6.45
CA MET A 1 14.54 -14.60 5.16
C MET A 1 13.44 -13.59 4.90
N GLN A 2 13.83 -12.38 4.56
CA GLN A 2 12.85 -11.34 4.26
C GLN A 2 12.44 -11.39 2.80
N LYS A 3 11.15 -11.20 2.57
CA LYS A 3 10.62 -11.03 1.23
C LYS A 3 10.44 -9.54 0.96
N ILE A 4 10.75 -9.15 -0.27
CA ILE A 4 10.56 -7.79 -0.71
C ILE A 4 9.34 -7.75 -1.64
N TYR A 5 8.41 -6.89 -1.31
CA TYR A 5 7.22 -6.68 -2.13
C TYR A 5 7.28 -5.29 -2.74
N PHE A 6 7.01 -5.19 -4.01
CA PHE A 6 6.96 -3.91 -4.69
C PHE A 6 5.56 -3.35 -4.63
N VAL A 7 5.46 -2.13 -4.17
CA VAL A 7 4.18 -1.42 -4.09
C VAL A 7 4.30 -0.15 -4.91
N ARG A 8 3.33 0.06 -5.78
CA ARG A 8 3.26 1.24 -6.62
C ARG A 8 2.35 2.27 -5.96
N ALA A 9 2.84 3.49 -5.80
CA ALA A 9 2.04 4.57 -5.25
C ALA A 9 1.93 5.68 -6.29
N GLU A 10 0.70 6.10 -6.57
CA GLU A 10 0.43 7.16 -7.54
C GLU A 10 -0.50 8.19 -6.94
N TRP A 11 -0.30 9.44 -7.32
CA TRP A 11 -1.17 10.53 -6.89
C TRP A 11 -2.40 10.61 -7.79
N ASP A 12 -3.57 10.61 -7.17
CA ASP A 12 -4.84 10.78 -7.88
C ASP A 12 -5.30 12.22 -7.70
N GLU A 13 -5.16 13.00 -8.76
CA GLU A 13 -5.48 14.42 -8.72
C GLU A 13 -6.97 14.70 -8.52
N GLU A 14 -7.83 13.85 -9.04
CA GLU A 14 -9.26 14.02 -8.88
C GLU A 14 -9.71 13.79 -7.44
N ALA A 15 -9.25 12.70 -6.86
CA ALA A 15 -9.63 12.33 -5.50
C ALA A 15 -8.74 12.99 -4.45
N LYS A 16 -7.62 13.57 -4.87
CA LYS A 16 -6.65 14.20 -3.96
C LYS A 16 -6.12 13.24 -2.92
N VAL A 17 -5.77 12.04 -3.37
CA VAL A 17 -5.21 11.01 -2.51
C VAL A 17 -4.09 10.28 -3.23
N TRP A 18 -3.25 9.61 -2.44
CA TRP A 18 -2.28 8.66 -2.95
C TRP A 18 -2.93 7.29 -3.02
N VAL A 19 -2.76 6.61 -4.14
CA VAL A 19 -3.31 5.27 -4.34
C VAL A 19 -2.15 4.29 -4.44
N ALA A 20 -2.20 3.25 -3.64
CA ALA A 20 -1.18 2.21 -3.66
C ALA A 20 -1.76 0.89 -4.17
N THR A 21 -1.03 0.25 -5.06
CA THR A 21 -1.37 -1.07 -5.59
C THR A 21 -0.12 -1.92 -5.63
N SER A 22 -0.29 -3.23 -5.66
CA SER A 22 0.84 -4.14 -5.76
C SER A 22 0.47 -5.37 -6.58
N ASP A 23 1.36 -5.73 -7.50
CA ASP A 23 1.22 -6.97 -8.25
C ASP A 23 1.70 -8.17 -7.43
N ASP A 24 2.59 -7.93 -6.48
CA ASP A 24 3.14 -8.99 -5.63
C ASP A 24 2.18 -9.40 -4.52
N VAL A 25 1.27 -8.52 -4.16
CA VAL A 25 0.30 -8.78 -3.10
C VAL A 25 -1.09 -8.68 -3.70
N PRO A 26 -1.69 -9.80 -4.10
CA PRO A 26 -3.00 -9.80 -4.75
C PRO A 26 -4.06 -9.11 -3.88
N GLY A 27 -4.80 -8.22 -4.49
CA GLY A 27 -5.86 -7.51 -3.79
C GLY A 27 -5.40 -6.35 -2.93
N LEU A 28 -4.12 -6.00 -2.98
CA LEU A 28 -3.65 -4.84 -2.24
C LEU A 28 -4.01 -3.57 -3.00
N VAL A 29 -5.01 -2.87 -2.51
CA VAL A 29 -5.41 -1.57 -3.02
C VAL A 29 -5.77 -0.72 -1.81
N THR A 30 -5.10 0.41 -1.65
CA THR A 30 -5.42 1.33 -0.56
C THR A 30 -5.11 2.76 -0.99
N GLU A 31 -5.68 3.71 -0.28
CA GLU A 31 -5.48 5.12 -0.59
C GLU A 31 -5.41 5.94 0.70
N ALA A 32 -4.73 7.06 0.62
CA ALA A 32 -4.59 7.97 1.75
C ALA A 32 -4.24 9.36 1.27
N GLU A 33 -4.57 10.35 2.07
CA GLU A 33 -4.32 11.75 1.72
C GLU A 33 -2.84 12.11 1.77
N THR A 34 -2.05 11.41 2.57
CA THR A 34 -0.61 11.65 2.66
C THR A 34 0.16 10.34 2.54
N MET A 35 1.44 10.47 2.15
CA MET A 35 2.31 9.31 2.05
C MET A 35 2.56 8.67 3.40
N GLU A 36 2.59 9.45 4.47
CA GLU A 36 2.78 8.93 5.81
C GLU A 36 1.64 8.01 6.22
N ILE A 37 0.40 8.46 5.96
CA ILE A 37 -0.78 7.66 6.26
C ILE A 37 -0.80 6.41 5.38
N LEU A 38 -0.43 6.56 4.12
CA LEU A 38 -0.40 5.44 3.19
C LEU A 38 0.59 4.37 3.66
N SER A 39 1.78 4.78 4.06
CA SER A 39 2.80 3.86 4.57
C SER A 39 2.30 3.08 5.78
N SER A 40 1.63 3.77 6.70
CA SER A 40 1.07 3.13 7.89
C SER A 40 0.01 2.09 7.53
N LYS A 41 -0.86 2.43 6.59
CA LYS A 41 -1.89 1.49 6.12
C LYS A 41 -1.27 0.27 5.47
N LEU A 42 -0.24 0.47 4.65
CA LEU A 42 0.45 -0.62 3.98
C LEU A 42 1.10 -1.57 4.97
N GLU A 43 1.72 -1.04 6.01
CA GLU A 43 2.32 -1.86 7.06
C GLU A 43 1.28 -2.76 7.73
N ILE A 44 0.14 -2.20 8.06
CA ILE A 44 -0.95 -2.95 8.69
C ILE A 44 -1.49 -4.02 7.75
N MET A 45 -1.74 -3.68 6.50
CA MET A 45 -2.28 -4.60 5.52
C MET A 45 -1.33 -5.75 5.24
N MET A 46 -0.04 -5.45 5.11
CA MET A 46 0.99 -6.46 4.90
C MET A 46 1.07 -7.41 6.08
N SER A 47 1.01 -6.86 7.29
CA SER A 47 1.06 -7.63 8.52
C SER A 47 -0.09 -8.61 8.61
N LEU A 48 -1.28 -8.17 8.24
CA LEU A 48 -2.47 -9.03 8.28
C LEU A 48 -2.45 -10.13 7.22
N LYS A 49 -1.95 -9.81 6.03
CA LYS A 49 -1.93 -10.77 4.92
C LYS A 49 -0.77 -11.75 4.99
N TYR A 50 0.35 -11.30 5.51
CA TYR A 50 1.58 -12.10 5.52
C TYR A 50 2.14 -12.23 6.92
N HIS A 51 1.25 -12.43 7.84
CA HIS A 51 1.57 -12.63 9.24
C HIS A 51 2.34 -13.93 9.41
N GLY A 52 3.44 -13.83 10.07
CA GLY A 52 4.30 -14.98 10.28
C GLY A 52 5.62 -14.80 9.62
#